data_02239300001f61bea3d338b1e777672a
#
_entry.id   02239300001f61bea3d338b1e777672a
#
_cell.length_a   1.000
_cell.length_b   1.000
_cell.length_c   1.000
_cell.angle_alpha   90.00
_cell.angle_beta   90.00
_cell.angle_gamma   90.00
#
_symmetry.space_group_name_H-M   'P 1'
#
loop_
_entity.id
_entity.type
_entity.pdbx_description
1 polymer ?
#
loop_
_entity_poly.entity_id
_entity_poly.type
_entity_poly.pdbx_seq_one_letter_code
_entity_poly.pdbx_strand_id
1 'polypeptide(L)'
;MLVTIKQAPGGIGGTITAPPSKSMAHRAVLCSALAEGASHIENLEFSKDISATLSAAGQLCAKVRTGADRAVVEGLGSFLPVSAPVDCCESGSTLRFLVPIASLTGQKVTFVGRGRLMERPQTVYEKLYQKQSLRFEQSPAGLTVEGTLKSGEYELAGNVSSQFISGLLFALPLLAGDSTLHLIPPVESRSYIEMTRAAQRRFGVESRWQDENTLFIPGGQKYRPCDYTVEGDYSQAAFPAVLGAVQGGVTLKGLSADTLQGDAAILDILRRCGASFRTTDAGIVFEKAPLHGVDIDLADCPDLGPVLMVLGLLCEGTTTIRNAERLRIKESDRIAAMEAELRACGGVLESEGGTITIHGCADSLHTPAAPLHGHNDHRVVMSLAVLALTAGLELSIDDAEAVQKSWPHFFEAIKPLGAEVEYAG
;
A
#
# COMPACT_ATOMS: atom_id res chain seq x y z
N MET A 1 13.73 14.31 -9.39
CA MET A 1 13.40 15.55 -8.61
C MET A 1 14.16 15.52 -7.30
N LEU A 2 14.88 16.58 -6.98
CA LEU A 2 15.52 16.75 -5.67
C LEU A 2 14.64 17.67 -4.81
N VAL A 3 14.39 17.29 -3.57
CA VAL A 3 13.66 18.11 -2.59
C VAL A 3 14.52 18.30 -1.34
N THR A 4 14.55 19.50 -0.79
CA THR A 4 15.16 19.79 0.51
C THR A 4 14.05 20.07 1.52
N ILE A 5 14.11 19.38 2.67
CA ILE A 5 13.10 19.45 3.72
C ILE A 5 13.77 19.82 5.02
N LYS A 6 13.19 20.79 5.73
CA LYS A 6 13.59 21.18 7.07
C LYS A 6 12.40 21.65 7.87
N GLN A 7 12.58 21.72 9.19
CA GLN A 7 11.58 22.29 10.10
C GLN A 7 11.55 23.82 9.99
N ALA A 8 10.36 24.39 9.86
CA ALA A 8 10.19 25.85 9.94
C ALA A 8 10.54 26.39 11.35
N PRO A 9 10.96 27.67 11.46
CA PRO A 9 11.29 28.27 12.75
C PRO A 9 10.17 28.24 13.80
N GLY A 10 8.91 28.12 13.37
CA GLY A 10 7.74 28.00 14.23
C GLY A 10 7.56 26.65 14.91
N GLY A 11 8.39 25.66 14.56
CA GLY A 11 8.28 24.29 15.06
C GLY A 11 7.18 23.48 14.36
N ILE A 12 6.98 22.26 14.83
CA ILE A 12 5.99 21.32 14.29
C ILE A 12 4.65 21.45 15.05
N GLY A 13 3.56 21.52 14.31
CA GLY A 13 2.20 21.54 14.85
C GLY A 13 1.18 21.83 13.76
N GLY A 14 -0.10 21.61 14.07
CA GLY A 14 -1.18 21.88 13.12
C GLY A 14 -2.07 20.69 12.83
N THR A 15 -2.85 20.81 11.78
CA THR A 15 -3.83 19.77 11.40
C THR A 15 -3.53 19.23 10.00
N ILE A 16 -3.57 17.92 9.86
CA ILE A 16 -3.47 17.22 8.59
C ILE A 16 -4.60 16.23 8.42
N THR A 17 -5.11 16.10 7.21
CA THR A 17 -6.10 15.06 6.87
C THR A 17 -5.39 13.91 6.15
N ALA A 18 -5.62 12.68 6.60
CA ALA A 18 -5.15 11.49 5.93
C ALA A 18 -5.69 11.45 4.49
N PRO A 19 -4.87 11.15 3.49
CA PRO A 19 -5.37 10.97 2.13
C PRO A 19 -6.28 9.73 2.04
N PRO A 20 -7.08 9.59 0.99
CA PRO A 20 -7.87 8.40 0.75
C PRO A 20 -7.01 7.14 0.64
N SER A 21 -7.51 6.03 1.19
CA SER A 21 -6.80 4.74 1.17
C SER A 21 -6.62 4.21 -0.24
N LYS A 22 -5.37 4.20 -0.72
CA LYS A 22 -5.00 3.62 -2.01
C LYS A 22 -5.46 2.17 -2.11
N SER A 23 -5.27 1.40 -1.05
CA SER A 23 -5.63 -0.02 -1.00
C SER A 23 -7.14 -0.26 -1.11
N MET A 24 -7.97 0.60 -0.50
CA MET A 24 -9.43 0.52 -0.65
C MET A 24 -9.89 1.06 -2.01
N ALA A 25 -9.25 2.12 -2.52
CA ALA A 25 -9.55 2.69 -3.83
C ALA A 25 -9.38 1.67 -4.98
N HIS A 26 -8.27 0.93 -5.01
CA HIS A 26 -8.07 -0.17 -5.97
C HIS A 26 -9.25 -1.17 -5.95
N ARG A 27 -9.69 -1.55 -4.74
CA ARG A 27 -10.76 -2.52 -4.55
C ARG A 27 -12.10 -1.99 -5.02
N ALA A 28 -12.43 -0.74 -4.66
CA ALA A 28 -13.66 -0.09 -5.08
C ALA A 28 -13.72 0.05 -6.60
N VAL A 29 -12.62 0.49 -7.24
CA VAL A 29 -12.54 0.62 -8.71
C VAL A 29 -12.76 -0.73 -9.40
N LEU A 30 -12.10 -1.79 -8.95
CA LEU A 30 -12.22 -3.11 -9.58
C LEU A 30 -13.59 -3.75 -9.35
N CYS A 31 -14.14 -3.67 -8.14
CA CYS A 31 -15.52 -4.14 -7.90
C CYS A 31 -16.55 -3.39 -8.77
N SER A 32 -16.37 -2.06 -8.91
CA SER A 32 -17.23 -1.24 -9.79
C SER A 32 -17.09 -1.63 -11.26
N ALA A 33 -15.87 -1.89 -11.73
CA ALA A 33 -15.61 -2.27 -13.12
C ALA A 33 -16.18 -3.66 -13.47
N LEU A 34 -16.22 -4.57 -12.49
CA LEU A 34 -16.79 -5.92 -12.65
C LEU A 34 -18.31 -5.96 -12.48
N ALA A 35 -18.94 -4.89 -11.99
CA ALA A 35 -20.38 -4.75 -11.89
C ALA A 35 -21.00 -4.42 -13.24
N GLU A 36 -22.31 -4.67 -13.39
CA GLU A 36 -23.08 -4.21 -14.56
C GLU A 36 -23.85 -2.93 -14.17
N GLY A 37 -23.37 -1.77 -14.65
CA GLY A 37 -23.94 -0.45 -14.36
C GLY A 37 -22.95 0.50 -13.71
N ALA A 38 -23.43 1.71 -13.35
CA ALA A 38 -22.62 2.80 -12.83
C ALA A 38 -22.47 2.77 -11.31
N SER A 39 -21.25 2.91 -10.83
CA SER A 39 -20.90 3.13 -9.42
C SER A 39 -20.22 4.49 -9.29
N HIS A 40 -20.54 5.24 -8.22
CA HIS A 40 -19.89 6.49 -7.88
C HIS A 40 -18.89 6.22 -6.75
N ILE A 41 -17.61 6.49 -7.03
CA ILE A 41 -16.53 6.36 -6.06
C ILE A 41 -16.11 7.76 -5.65
N GLU A 42 -16.28 8.09 -4.40
CA GLU A 42 -15.95 9.38 -3.81
C GLU A 42 -14.70 9.30 -2.92
N ASN A 43 -14.10 10.45 -2.63
CA ASN A 43 -12.88 10.56 -1.86
C ASN A 43 -11.75 9.75 -2.48
N LEU A 44 -11.38 10.06 -3.74
CA LEU A 44 -10.28 9.44 -4.48
C LEU A 44 -9.08 10.37 -4.60
N GLU A 45 -7.91 9.84 -4.35
CA GLU A 45 -6.62 10.44 -4.71
C GLU A 45 -6.13 9.82 -6.02
N PHE A 46 -5.92 10.63 -7.06
CA PHE A 46 -5.46 10.14 -8.38
C PHE A 46 -3.93 9.97 -8.39
N SER A 47 -3.43 9.11 -7.53
CA SER A 47 -2.03 8.67 -7.61
C SER A 47 -1.76 7.92 -8.92
N LYS A 48 -0.47 7.77 -9.28
CA LYS A 48 -0.09 6.98 -10.48
C LYS A 48 -0.65 5.56 -10.44
N ASP A 49 -0.68 4.94 -9.27
CA ASP A 49 -1.19 3.57 -9.08
C ASP A 49 -2.71 3.50 -9.30
N ILE A 50 -3.47 4.44 -8.76
CA ILE A 50 -4.94 4.48 -8.93
C ILE A 50 -5.30 4.82 -10.37
N SER A 51 -4.58 5.76 -10.99
CA SER A 51 -4.76 6.12 -12.39
C SER A 51 -4.50 4.93 -13.33
N ALA A 52 -3.46 4.13 -13.04
CA ALA A 52 -3.19 2.89 -13.77
C ALA A 52 -4.35 1.88 -13.65
N THR A 53 -4.92 1.70 -12.44
CA THR A 53 -6.06 0.78 -12.24
C THR A 53 -7.31 1.27 -12.97
N LEU A 54 -7.63 2.56 -12.91
CA LEU A 54 -8.78 3.14 -13.64
C LEU A 54 -8.62 2.98 -15.16
N SER A 55 -7.41 3.26 -15.69
CA SER A 55 -7.10 3.08 -17.12
C SER A 55 -7.24 1.62 -17.54
N ALA A 56 -6.69 0.69 -16.76
CA ALA A 56 -6.76 -0.74 -17.05
C ALA A 56 -8.20 -1.28 -16.95
N ALA A 57 -8.99 -0.82 -15.98
CA ALA A 57 -10.41 -1.15 -15.89
C ALA A 57 -11.19 -0.66 -17.12
N GLY A 58 -10.89 0.56 -17.58
CA GLY A 58 -11.45 1.12 -18.81
C GLY A 58 -11.07 0.35 -20.07
N GLN A 59 -9.89 -0.23 -20.12
CA GLN A 59 -9.43 -1.05 -21.25
C GLN A 59 -10.06 -2.44 -21.25
N LEU A 60 -10.38 -2.99 -20.05
CA LEU A 60 -10.83 -4.37 -19.91
C LEU A 60 -12.35 -4.54 -19.88
N CYS A 61 -13.08 -3.73 -19.10
CA CYS A 61 -14.49 -4.04 -18.80
C CYS A 61 -15.37 -2.87 -18.34
N ALA A 62 -14.90 -1.61 -18.38
CA ALA A 62 -15.68 -0.47 -17.88
C ALA A 62 -15.53 0.78 -18.73
N LYS A 63 -16.45 1.75 -18.54
CA LYS A 63 -16.25 3.15 -18.94
C LYS A 63 -15.94 3.95 -17.68
N VAL A 64 -14.91 4.76 -17.73
CA VAL A 64 -14.42 5.52 -16.57
C VAL A 64 -14.52 7.02 -16.88
N ARG A 65 -15.09 7.78 -15.94
CA ARG A 65 -15.11 9.24 -15.94
C ARG A 65 -14.59 9.73 -14.59
N THR A 66 -13.60 10.60 -14.61
CA THR A 66 -12.97 11.14 -13.42
C THR A 66 -13.37 12.59 -13.17
N GLY A 67 -13.52 12.97 -11.89
CA GLY A 67 -13.67 14.34 -11.40
C GLY A 67 -12.41 14.79 -10.65
N ALA A 68 -12.54 15.73 -9.72
CA ALA A 68 -11.41 16.22 -8.93
C ALA A 68 -10.94 15.19 -7.88
N ASP A 69 -11.89 14.59 -7.16
CA ASP A 69 -11.70 13.65 -6.06
C ASP A 69 -12.65 12.46 -6.12
N ARG A 70 -13.17 12.15 -7.31
CA ARG A 70 -14.18 11.11 -7.51
C ARG A 70 -14.10 10.51 -8.90
N ALA A 71 -14.63 9.31 -9.07
CA ALA A 71 -14.81 8.68 -10.36
C ALA A 71 -16.19 8.04 -10.49
N VAL A 72 -16.72 8.03 -11.70
CA VAL A 72 -17.86 7.19 -12.09
C VAL A 72 -17.31 6.05 -12.93
N VAL A 73 -17.46 4.83 -12.43
CA VAL A 73 -17.04 3.60 -13.11
C VAL A 73 -18.30 2.85 -13.51
N GLU A 74 -18.58 2.83 -14.81
CA GLU A 74 -19.71 2.11 -15.41
C GLU A 74 -19.20 0.77 -15.95
N GLY A 75 -19.36 -0.28 -15.17
CA GLY A 75 -19.00 -1.63 -15.58
C GLY A 75 -19.96 -2.15 -16.65
N LEU A 76 -19.41 -2.86 -17.64
CA LEU A 76 -20.14 -3.26 -18.86
C LEU A 76 -20.85 -4.62 -18.72
N GLY A 77 -20.64 -5.35 -17.60
CA GLY A 77 -21.13 -6.73 -17.44
C GLY A 77 -20.49 -7.73 -18.40
N SER A 78 -19.52 -7.28 -19.20
CA SER A 78 -18.78 -8.10 -20.16
C SER A 78 -17.38 -7.52 -20.39
N PHE A 79 -16.48 -8.35 -20.92
CA PHE A 79 -15.11 -7.94 -21.22
C PHE A 79 -15.00 -7.41 -22.66
N LEU A 80 -14.16 -6.39 -22.82
CA LEU A 80 -13.83 -5.82 -24.12
C LEU A 80 -12.75 -6.66 -24.82
N PRO A 81 -12.65 -6.62 -26.15
CA PRO A 81 -11.50 -7.15 -26.87
C PRO A 81 -10.22 -6.38 -26.48
N VAL A 82 -9.18 -7.09 -26.05
CA VAL A 82 -7.91 -6.49 -25.66
C VAL A 82 -6.98 -6.45 -26.85
N SER A 83 -6.75 -5.27 -27.41
CA SER A 83 -5.93 -5.06 -28.62
C SER A 83 -4.54 -4.44 -28.33
N ALA A 84 -4.32 -3.92 -27.13
CA ALA A 84 -3.09 -3.27 -26.72
C ALA A 84 -2.65 -3.77 -25.32
N PRO A 85 -1.35 -3.71 -24.99
CA PRO A 85 -0.89 -4.03 -23.65
C PRO A 85 -1.57 -3.17 -22.58
N VAL A 86 -1.83 -3.77 -21.42
CA VAL A 86 -2.37 -3.10 -20.24
C VAL A 86 -1.20 -2.53 -19.43
N ASP A 87 -1.08 -1.20 -19.38
CA ASP A 87 0.00 -0.52 -18.62
C ASP A 87 -0.37 -0.42 -17.15
N CYS A 88 0.36 -1.17 -16.31
CA CYS A 88 0.23 -1.14 -14.86
C CYS A 88 1.12 -0.08 -14.20
N CYS A 89 1.84 0.74 -14.95
CA CYS A 89 2.86 1.66 -14.44
C CYS A 89 3.85 0.93 -13.51
N GLU A 90 3.90 1.29 -12.24
CA GLU A 90 4.70 0.59 -11.21
C GLU A 90 3.83 -0.12 -10.17
N SER A 91 2.51 -0.17 -10.40
CA SER A 91 1.52 -0.68 -9.45
C SER A 91 1.45 -2.20 -9.40
N GLY A 92 2.01 -2.78 -8.34
CA GLY A 92 1.88 -4.21 -8.04
C GLY A 92 0.44 -4.64 -7.78
N SER A 93 -0.38 -3.78 -7.20
CA SER A 93 -1.80 -4.04 -6.97
C SER A 93 -2.56 -4.14 -8.29
N THR A 94 -2.35 -3.18 -9.21
CA THR A 94 -2.98 -3.19 -10.54
C THR A 94 -2.64 -4.49 -11.27
N LEU A 95 -1.34 -4.83 -11.37
CA LEU A 95 -0.90 -6.05 -12.05
C LEU A 95 -1.52 -7.31 -11.44
N ARG A 96 -1.32 -7.51 -10.12
CA ARG A 96 -1.72 -8.77 -9.46
C ARG A 96 -3.22 -8.95 -9.33
N PHE A 97 -3.98 -7.87 -9.23
CA PHE A 97 -5.44 -7.96 -9.21
C PHE A 97 -6.01 -8.25 -10.60
N LEU A 98 -5.42 -7.67 -11.64
CA LEU A 98 -5.95 -7.80 -13.00
C LEU A 98 -5.55 -9.10 -13.70
N VAL A 99 -4.46 -9.74 -13.33
CA VAL A 99 -4.02 -11.01 -13.95
C VAL A 99 -5.12 -12.08 -13.90
N PRO A 100 -5.74 -12.42 -12.76
CA PRO A 100 -6.85 -13.38 -12.75
C PRO A 100 -8.11 -12.85 -13.43
N ILE A 101 -8.41 -11.55 -13.33
CA ILE A 101 -9.56 -10.93 -14.00
C ILE A 101 -9.41 -11.05 -15.53
N ALA A 102 -8.24 -10.76 -16.08
CA ALA A 102 -7.97 -10.90 -17.50
C ALA A 102 -8.17 -12.35 -17.99
N SER A 103 -7.85 -13.33 -17.14
CA SER A 103 -8.04 -14.75 -17.46
C SER A 103 -9.50 -15.22 -17.40
N LEU A 104 -10.46 -14.35 -17.10
CA LEU A 104 -11.88 -14.62 -17.33
C LEU A 104 -12.28 -14.44 -18.80
N THR A 105 -11.48 -13.71 -19.57
CA THR A 105 -11.79 -13.38 -20.98
C THR A 105 -11.46 -14.51 -21.95
N GLY A 106 -10.55 -15.41 -21.57
CA GLY A 106 -9.95 -16.39 -22.47
C GLY A 106 -8.99 -15.81 -23.52
N GLN A 107 -8.86 -14.47 -23.56
CA GLN A 107 -8.01 -13.77 -24.52
C GLN A 107 -6.53 -13.80 -24.11
N LYS A 108 -5.65 -13.53 -25.07
CA LYS A 108 -4.26 -13.22 -24.77
C LYS A 108 -4.18 -11.76 -24.30
N VAL A 109 -3.75 -11.56 -23.05
CA VAL A 109 -3.55 -10.24 -22.44
C VAL A 109 -2.10 -10.09 -22.03
N THR A 110 -1.48 -8.99 -22.43
CA THR A 110 -0.11 -8.62 -22.04
C THR A 110 -0.16 -7.41 -21.12
N PHE A 111 0.41 -7.55 -19.95
CA PHE A 111 0.62 -6.47 -19.00
C PHE A 111 2.04 -5.93 -19.14
N VAL A 112 2.18 -4.62 -19.11
CA VAL A 112 3.47 -3.93 -19.11
C VAL A 112 3.59 -3.06 -17.87
N GLY A 113 4.83 -2.73 -17.49
CA GLY A 113 5.08 -1.90 -16.32
C GLY A 113 6.44 -1.23 -16.40
N ARG A 114 6.73 -0.41 -15.41
CA ARG A 114 7.95 0.38 -15.29
C ARG A 114 8.64 0.10 -13.96
N GLY A 115 9.84 0.66 -13.78
CA GLY A 115 10.65 0.43 -12.59
C GLY A 115 10.88 -1.08 -12.40
N ARG A 116 10.80 -1.54 -11.18
CA ARG A 116 11.00 -2.95 -10.82
C ARG A 116 9.77 -3.84 -11.00
N LEU A 117 8.62 -3.33 -11.52
CA LEU A 117 7.36 -4.08 -11.49
C LEU A 117 7.47 -5.44 -12.20
N MET A 118 8.13 -5.48 -13.37
CA MET A 118 8.28 -6.72 -14.14
C MET A 118 9.34 -7.68 -13.57
N GLU A 119 10.20 -7.20 -12.67
CA GLU A 119 11.19 -8.02 -11.96
C GLU A 119 10.62 -8.65 -10.68
N ARG A 120 9.53 -8.08 -10.14
CA ARG A 120 8.89 -8.57 -8.91
C ARG A 120 8.34 -9.98 -9.14
N PRO A 121 8.59 -10.93 -8.21
CA PRO A 121 8.17 -12.32 -8.39
C PRO A 121 6.67 -12.47 -8.60
N GLN A 122 6.30 -13.26 -9.63
CA GLN A 122 4.93 -13.67 -9.90
C GLN A 122 4.77 -15.20 -9.80
N THR A 123 5.69 -15.86 -9.13
CA THR A 123 5.79 -17.33 -9.03
C THR A 123 4.54 -18.01 -8.48
N VAL A 124 3.74 -17.28 -7.67
CA VAL A 124 2.47 -17.77 -7.14
C VAL A 124 1.48 -18.01 -8.30
N TYR A 125 1.31 -17.02 -9.19
CA TYR A 125 0.45 -17.17 -10.35
C TYR A 125 1.05 -18.11 -11.39
N GLU A 126 2.36 -18.06 -11.62
CA GLU A 126 3.03 -18.95 -12.57
C GLU A 126 2.71 -20.43 -12.27
N LYS A 127 2.90 -20.87 -11.02
CA LYS A 127 2.58 -22.25 -10.60
C LYS A 127 1.11 -22.58 -10.77
N LEU A 128 0.20 -21.65 -10.43
CA LEU A 128 -1.22 -21.82 -10.56
C LEU A 128 -1.64 -21.99 -12.02
N TYR A 129 -1.13 -21.15 -12.92
CA TYR A 129 -1.43 -21.19 -14.34
C TYR A 129 -0.89 -22.46 -15.00
N GLN A 130 0.33 -22.87 -14.63
CA GLN A 130 0.90 -24.16 -15.06
C GLN A 130 0.01 -25.34 -14.65
N LYS A 131 -0.48 -25.36 -13.39
CA LYS A 131 -1.37 -26.42 -12.90
C LYS A 131 -2.68 -26.49 -13.68
N GLN A 132 -3.18 -25.37 -14.20
CA GLN A 132 -4.39 -25.30 -15.02
C GLN A 132 -4.14 -25.40 -16.53
N SER A 133 -2.87 -25.58 -16.95
CA SER A 133 -2.44 -25.60 -18.36
C SER A 133 -2.79 -24.31 -19.11
N LEU A 134 -2.68 -23.17 -18.43
CA LEU A 134 -2.85 -21.84 -18.99
C LEU A 134 -1.49 -21.23 -19.33
N ARG A 135 -1.45 -20.35 -20.30
CA ARG A 135 -0.24 -19.61 -20.64
C ARG A 135 0.08 -18.56 -19.59
N PHE A 136 1.33 -18.52 -19.16
CA PHE A 136 1.88 -17.53 -18.26
C PHE A 136 3.35 -17.29 -18.61
N GLU A 137 3.68 -16.13 -19.13
CA GLU A 137 5.03 -15.79 -19.59
C GLU A 137 5.43 -14.44 -19.01
N GLN A 138 6.38 -14.43 -18.08
CA GLN A 138 6.95 -13.21 -17.52
C GLN A 138 8.34 -12.94 -18.10
N SER A 139 8.59 -11.72 -18.51
CA SER A 139 9.87 -11.21 -18.98
C SER A 139 10.06 -9.75 -18.55
N PRO A 140 11.26 -9.16 -18.72
CA PRO A 140 11.45 -7.72 -18.50
C PRO A 140 10.54 -6.83 -19.38
N ALA A 141 10.10 -7.33 -20.53
CA ALA A 141 9.21 -6.61 -21.45
C ALA A 141 7.73 -6.64 -21.02
N GLY A 142 7.34 -7.56 -20.14
CA GLY A 142 5.96 -7.66 -19.66
C GLY A 142 5.59 -9.06 -19.19
N LEU A 143 4.34 -9.19 -18.76
CA LEU A 143 3.69 -10.42 -18.34
C LEU A 143 2.54 -10.73 -19.29
N THR A 144 2.57 -11.88 -19.95
CA THR A 144 1.51 -12.35 -20.86
C THR A 144 0.76 -13.53 -20.24
N VAL A 145 -0.56 -13.44 -20.22
CA VAL A 145 -1.47 -14.53 -19.83
C VAL A 145 -2.45 -14.84 -20.97
N GLU A 146 -2.86 -16.11 -21.08
CA GLU A 146 -3.84 -16.55 -22.09
C GLU A 146 -4.55 -17.81 -21.59
N GLY A 147 -5.85 -17.87 -21.83
CA GLY A 147 -6.72 -18.96 -21.44
C GLY A 147 -7.65 -18.58 -20.28
N THR A 148 -8.63 -19.43 -20.02
CA THR A 148 -9.70 -19.18 -19.05
C THR A 148 -9.45 -19.95 -17.76
N LEU A 149 -9.43 -19.23 -16.63
CA LEU A 149 -9.43 -19.82 -15.29
C LEU A 149 -10.62 -20.75 -15.10
N LYS A 150 -10.39 -21.85 -14.37
CA LYS A 150 -11.41 -22.84 -14.04
C LYS A 150 -11.68 -22.77 -12.53
N SER A 151 -12.96 -22.95 -12.14
CA SER A 151 -13.33 -23.15 -10.73
C SER A 151 -12.70 -24.42 -10.15
N GLY A 152 -12.62 -24.52 -8.83
CA GLY A 152 -12.10 -25.67 -8.11
C GLY A 152 -11.11 -25.31 -7.01
N GLU A 153 -10.19 -26.23 -6.73
CA GLU A 153 -9.23 -26.11 -5.64
C GLU A 153 -7.97 -25.33 -6.05
N TYR A 154 -7.62 -24.33 -5.25
CA TYR A 154 -6.45 -23.50 -5.41
C TYR A 154 -5.60 -23.57 -4.14
N GLU A 155 -4.31 -23.71 -4.30
CA GLU A 155 -3.34 -23.72 -3.21
C GLU A 155 -2.32 -22.61 -3.43
N LEU A 156 -2.13 -21.73 -2.44
CA LEU A 156 -1.25 -20.58 -2.50
C LEU A 156 -0.44 -20.41 -1.21
N ALA A 157 0.82 -20.01 -1.35
CA ALA A 157 1.62 -19.58 -0.22
C ALA A 157 1.05 -18.29 0.39
N GLY A 158 0.77 -18.31 1.68
CA GLY A 158 0.15 -17.19 2.41
C GLY A 158 1.11 -16.05 2.75
N ASN A 159 2.44 -16.27 2.64
CA ASN A 159 3.49 -15.35 3.09
C ASN A 159 4.20 -14.58 1.97
N VAL A 160 3.81 -14.72 0.70
CA VAL A 160 4.45 -14.00 -0.40
C VAL A 160 3.83 -12.61 -0.58
N SER A 161 2.54 -12.56 -0.85
CA SER A 161 1.76 -11.32 -0.93
C SER A 161 0.27 -11.61 -0.94
N SER A 162 -0.49 -10.92 -0.09
CA SER A 162 -1.97 -10.96 -0.10
C SER A 162 -2.60 -10.46 -1.40
N GLN A 163 -1.84 -9.77 -2.25
CA GLN A 163 -2.31 -9.30 -3.56
C GLN A 163 -2.65 -10.45 -4.50
N PHE A 164 -1.95 -11.59 -4.42
CA PHE A 164 -2.27 -12.78 -5.21
C PHE A 164 -3.63 -13.37 -4.80
N ILE A 165 -3.88 -13.43 -3.49
CA ILE A 165 -5.14 -13.92 -2.93
C ILE A 165 -6.28 -12.98 -3.32
N SER A 166 -6.08 -11.66 -3.15
CA SER A 166 -7.05 -10.63 -3.52
C SER A 166 -7.40 -10.65 -5.00
N GLY A 167 -6.41 -10.86 -5.87
CA GLY A 167 -6.63 -10.98 -7.31
C GLY A 167 -7.55 -12.16 -7.68
N LEU A 168 -7.33 -13.32 -7.07
CA LEU A 168 -8.22 -14.48 -7.23
C LEU A 168 -9.61 -14.21 -6.66
N LEU A 169 -9.71 -13.56 -5.51
CA LEU A 169 -11.01 -13.20 -4.91
C LEU A 169 -11.84 -12.33 -5.86
N PHE A 170 -11.25 -11.42 -6.65
CA PHE A 170 -12.00 -10.66 -7.65
C PHE A 170 -12.54 -11.52 -8.79
N ALA A 171 -11.80 -12.51 -9.22
CA ALA A 171 -12.12 -13.29 -10.42
C ALA A 171 -13.00 -14.52 -10.13
N LEU A 172 -12.68 -15.30 -9.08
CA LEU A 172 -13.29 -16.61 -8.83
C LEU A 172 -14.81 -16.56 -8.63
N PRO A 173 -15.41 -15.55 -7.99
CA PRO A 173 -16.88 -15.48 -7.85
C PRO A 173 -17.64 -15.42 -9.18
N LEU A 174 -16.98 -14.95 -10.25
CA LEU A 174 -17.58 -14.82 -11.59
C LEU A 174 -17.54 -16.11 -12.40
N LEU A 175 -16.81 -17.13 -11.95
CA LEU A 175 -16.78 -18.45 -12.58
C LEU A 175 -18.09 -19.20 -12.28
N ALA A 176 -18.47 -20.12 -13.18
CA ALA A 176 -19.75 -20.85 -13.06
C ALA A 176 -19.80 -21.79 -11.82
N GLY A 177 -18.66 -22.37 -11.45
CA GLY A 177 -18.56 -23.31 -10.32
C GLY A 177 -17.91 -22.68 -9.10
N ASP A 178 -18.06 -23.33 -7.95
CA ASP A 178 -17.46 -22.94 -6.70
C ASP A 178 -15.93 -23.10 -6.72
N SER A 179 -15.25 -22.33 -5.89
CA SER A 179 -13.80 -22.43 -5.70
C SER A 179 -13.42 -22.42 -4.23
N THR A 180 -12.29 -23.06 -3.92
CA THR A 180 -11.70 -23.09 -2.59
C THR A 180 -10.25 -22.63 -2.67
N LEU A 181 -9.86 -21.67 -1.83
CA LEU A 181 -8.47 -21.23 -1.70
C LEU A 181 -7.89 -21.79 -0.40
N HIS A 182 -6.91 -22.68 -0.53
CA HIS A 182 -6.10 -23.20 0.57
C HIS A 182 -4.84 -22.35 0.70
N LEU A 183 -4.71 -21.62 1.80
CA LEU A 183 -3.55 -20.78 2.09
C LEU A 183 -2.55 -21.58 2.92
N ILE A 184 -1.35 -21.77 2.38
CA ILE A 184 -0.26 -22.44 3.08
C ILE A 184 0.32 -21.47 4.13
N PRO A 185 0.29 -21.82 5.42
CA PRO A 185 0.86 -20.98 6.48
C PRO A 185 2.38 -20.74 6.34
N PRO A 186 2.89 -19.62 6.91
CA PRO A 186 2.13 -18.59 7.61
C PRO A 186 1.31 -17.72 6.66
N VAL A 187 0.12 -17.29 7.08
CA VAL A 187 -0.74 -16.36 6.32
C VAL A 187 -0.52 -14.96 6.84
N GLU A 188 0.16 -14.16 6.06
CA GLU A 188 0.49 -12.77 6.40
C GLU A 188 -0.39 -11.77 5.65
N SER A 189 -0.52 -10.55 6.18
CA SER A 189 -1.40 -9.51 5.63
C SER A 189 -2.86 -9.96 5.47
N ARG A 190 -3.36 -10.68 6.47
CA ARG A 190 -4.75 -11.16 6.49
C ARG A 190 -5.76 -10.01 6.41
N SER A 191 -5.43 -8.88 7.01
CA SER A 191 -6.19 -7.63 6.91
C SER A 191 -6.49 -7.23 5.46
N TYR A 192 -5.54 -7.35 4.55
CA TYR A 192 -5.74 -7.02 3.13
C TYR A 192 -6.67 -8.00 2.41
N ILE A 193 -6.74 -9.26 2.86
CA ILE A 193 -7.72 -10.24 2.37
C ILE A 193 -9.11 -9.81 2.84
N GLU A 194 -9.25 -9.44 4.12
CA GLU A 194 -10.52 -8.97 4.68
C GLU A 194 -10.99 -7.66 4.05
N MET A 195 -10.08 -6.72 3.77
CA MET A 195 -10.40 -5.51 3.00
C MET A 195 -11.01 -5.86 1.62
N THR A 196 -10.46 -6.87 0.93
CA THR A 196 -10.99 -7.32 -0.37
C THR A 196 -12.39 -7.91 -0.19
N ARG A 197 -12.56 -8.80 0.77
CA ARG A 197 -13.86 -9.41 1.08
C ARG A 197 -14.91 -8.38 1.51
N ALA A 198 -14.51 -7.39 2.30
CA ALA A 198 -15.40 -6.31 2.73
C ALA A 198 -15.84 -5.43 1.54
N ALA A 199 -14.91 -5.07 0.66
CA ALA A 199 -15.25 -4.36 -0.57
C ALA A 199 -16.21 -5.19 -1.42
N GLN A 200 -15.93 -6.47 -1.67
CA GLN A 200 -16.79 -7.37 -2.42
C GLN A 200 -18.21 -7.47 -1.85
N ARG A 201 -18.37 -7.59 -0.52
CA ARG A 201 -19.68 -7.60 0.13
C ARG A 201 -20.49 -6.34 -0.16
N ARG A 202 -19.86 -5.16 -0.20
CA ARG A 202 -20.55 -3.92 -0.59
C ARG A 202 -21.10 -3.99 -2.01
N PHE A 203 -20.41 -4.70 -2.90
CA PHE A 203 -20.81 -4.92 -4.29
C PHE A 203 -21.58 -6.25 -4.49
N GLY A 204 -22.10 -6.86 -3.43
CA GLY A 204 -23.00 -8.02 -3.48
C GLY A 204 -22.32 -9.36 -3.75
N VAL A 205 -21.00 -9.47 -3.57
CA VAL A 205 -20.23 -10.70 -3.74
C VAL A 205 -19.69 -11.17 -2.39
N GLU A 206 -19.83 -12.48 -2.11
CA GLU A 206 -19.49 -13.08 -0.84
C GLU A 206 -18.49 -14.22 -0.97
N SER A 207 -17.68 -14.36 0.06
CA SER A 207 -16.82 -15.52 0.32
C SER A 207 -16.80 -15.78 1.82
N ARG A 208 -16.45 -16.99 2.24
CA ARG A 208 -16.43 -17.33 3.68
C ARG A 208 -15.21 -18.17 4.03
N TRP A 209 -14.67 -17.94 5.20
CA TRP A 209 -13.70 -18.84 5.80
C TRP A 209 -14.41 -20.14 6.18
N GLN A 210 -13.86 -21.28 5.77
CA GLN A 210 -14.28 -22.61 6.22
C GLN A 210 -13.50 -22.99 7.48
N ASP A 211 -12.24 -22.61 7.53
CA ASP A 211 -11.32 -22.73 8.66
C ASP A 211 -10.34 -21.56 8.64
N GLU A 212 -9.30 -21.61 9.46
CA GLU A 212 -8.31 -20.54 9.60
C GLU A 212 -7.57 -20.20 8.28
N ASN A 213 -7.37 -21.20 7.41
CA ASN A 213 -6.53 -21.04 6.21
C ASN A 213 -7.26 -21.39 4.90
N THR A 214 -8.56 -21.67 4.96
CA THR A 214 -9.35 -22.09 3.80
C THR A 214 -10.51 -21.13 3.55
N LEU A 215 -10.50 -20.49 2.38
CA LEU A 215 -11.57 -19.62 1.89
C LEU A 215 -12.42 -20.36 0.86
N PHE A 216 -13.73 -20.40 1.10
CA PHE A 216 -14.73 -20.88 0.13
C PHE A 216 -15.33 -19.69 -0.62
N ILE A 217 -15.39 -19.79 -1.94
CA ILE A 217 -15.91 -18.78 -2.85
C ILE A 217 -17.01 -19.42 -3.70
N PRO A 218 -18.28 -19.15 -3.44
CA PRO A 218 -19.36 -19.56 -4.32
C PRO A 218 -19.17 -18.99 -5.72
N GLY A 219 -19.39 -19.80 -6.74
CA GLY A 219 -19.38 -19.38 -8.12
C GLY A 219 -20.71 -18.79 -8.59
N GLY A 220 -20.77 -18.34 -9.84
CA GLY A 220 -21.99 -17.80 -10.46
C GLY A 220 -22.48 -16.48 -9.86
N GLN A 221 -21.67 -15.82 -9.05
CA GLN A 221 -22.00 -14.52 -8.44
C GLN A 221 -21.84 -13.37 -9.45
N LYS A 222 -22.49 -12.25 -9.15
CA LYS A 222 -22.42 -11.03 -9.96
C LYS A 222 -22.16 -9.85 -9.05
N TYR A 223 -21.18 -9.03 -9.42
CA TYR A 223 -21.01 -7.73 -8.79
C TYR A 223 -22.18 -6.81 -9.14
N ARG A 224 -22.62 -6.01 -8.19
CA ARG A 224 -23.70 -5.02 -8.35
C ARG A 224 -23.15 -3.61 -8.17
N PRO A 225 -23.59 -2.63 -8.96
CA PRO A 225 -23.16 -1.25 -8.79
C PRO A 225 -23.47 -0.76 -7.38
N CYS A 226 -22.55 0.04 -6.83
CA CYS A 226 -22.67 0.58 -5.48
C CYS A 226 -21.94 1.92 -5.39
N ASP A 227 -22.53 2.89 -4.71
CA ASP A 227 -21.82 4.10 -4.33
C ASP A 227 -20.87 3.80 -3.18
N TYR A 228 -19.61 4.25 -3.31
CA TYR A 228 -18.54 3.91 -2.39
C TYR A 228 -17.71 5.13 -2.04
N THR A 229 -17.63 5.47 -0.77
CA THR A 229 -16.70 6.49 -0.28
C THR A 229 -15.46 5.82 0.29
N VAL A 230 -14.29 6.18 -0.25
CA VAL A 230 -13.00 5.63 0.20
C VAL A 230 -12.64 6.21 1.55
N GLU A 231 -12.31 5.38 2.52
CA GLU A 231 -11.85 5.80 3.85
C GLU A 231 -10.43 6.34 3.83
N GLY A 232 -10.01 7.04 4.89
CA GLY A 232 -8.64 7.54 5.04
C GLY A 232 -7.62 6.42 5.15
N ASP A 233 -6.41 6.69 4.63
CA ASP A 233 -5.31 5.74 4.54
C ASP A 233 -4.46 5.71 5.80
N TYR A 234 -4.54 4.64 6.59
CA TYR A 234 -3.72 4.47 7.79
C TYR A 234 -2.24 4.28 7.48
N SER A 235 -1.93 3.70 6.32
CA SER A 235 -0.56 3.50 5.85
C SER A 235 0.14 4.84 5.56
N GLN A 236 -0.60 5.82 4.99
CA GLN A 236 -0.11 7.18 4.77
C GLN A 236 -0.18 8.02 6.06
N ALA A 237 -1.22 7.84 6.84
CA ALA A 237 -1.40 8.51 8.13
C ALA A 237 -0.28 8.18 9.14
N ALA A 238 0.42 7.06 8.97
CA ALA A 238 1.54 6.68 9.83
C ALA A 238 2.67 7.72 9.82
N PHE A 239 2.92 8.41 8.70
CA PHE A 239 3.96 9.44 8.61
C PHE A 239 3.67 10.63 9.52
N PRO A 240 2.52 11.33 9.41
CA PRO A 240 2.18 12.40 10.34
C PRO A 240 1.89 11.89 11.75
N ALA A 241 1.49 10.63 11.96
CA ALA A 241 1.32 10.07 13.29
C ALA A 241 2.67 9.92 14.02
N VAL A 242 3.71 9.43 13.34
CA VAL A 242 5.07 9.37 13.90
C VAL A 242 5.60 10.79 14.16
N LEU A 243 5.41 11.73 13.23
CA LEU A 243 5.78 13.12 13.42
C LEU A 243 5.09 13.72 14.67
N GLY A 244 3.79 13.48 14.82
CA GLY A 244 3.01 13.95 15.98
C GLY A 244 3.43 13.28 17.29
N ALA A 245 3.73 11.99 17.29
CA ALA A 245 4.17 11.27 18.49
C ALA A 245 5.52 11.80 19.01
N VAL A 246 6.44 12.17 18.12
CA VAL A 246 7.78 12.68 18.48
C VAL A 246 7.73 14.15 18.87
N GLN A 247 7.05 14.99 18.09
CA GLN A 247 7.09 16.46 18.25
C GLN A 247 5.93 17.01 19.06
N GLY A 248 4.78 16.32 19.11
CA GLY A 248 3.53 16.85 19.64
C GLY A 248 2.86 17.84 18.70
N GLY A 249 1.71 18.39 19.13
CA GLY A 249 1.02 19.49 18.43
C GLY A 249 0.35 19.13 17.11
N VAL A 250 0.40 17.89 16.65
CA VAL A 250 -0.23 17.43 15.40
C VAL A 250 -1.63 16.90 15.67
N THR A 251 -2.60 17.32 14.85
CA THR A 251 -3.96 16.75 14.81
C THR A 251 -4.17 16.03 13.47
N LEU A 252 -4.40 14.74 13.52
CA LEU A 252 -4.61 13.86 12.37
C LEU A 252 -6.08 13.56 12.18
N LYS A 253 -6.65 13.92 11.02
CA LYS A 253 -8.06 13.75 10.65
C LYS A 253 -8.28 12.72 9.57
N GLY A 254 -9.55 12.37 9.32
CA GLY A 254 -9.98 11.57 8.16
C GLY A 254 -9.85 10.07 8.34
N LEU A 255 -9.48 9.58 9.51
CA LEU A 255 -9.36 8.16 9.81
C LEU A 255 -10.64 7.60 10.42
N SER A 256 -11.03 6.39 10.04
CA SER A 256 -12.14 5.63 10.63
C SER A 256 -11.62 4.72 11.74
N ALA A 257 -12.30 4.68 12.87
CA ALA A 257 -12.00 3.74 13.95
C ALA A 257 -12.39 2.29 13.56
N ASP A 258 -13.43 2.13 12.72
CA ASP A 258 -13.95 0.83 12.28
C ASP A 258 -13.28 0.36 10.98
N THR A 259 -11.97 0.57 10.84
CA THR A 259 -11.22 0.17 9.65
C THR A 259 -10.78 -1.29 9.71
N LEU A 260 -10.64 -1.90 8.53
CA LEU A 260 -9.99 -3.20 8.34
C LEU A 260 -8.52 -3.07 7.89
N GLN A 261 -8.00 -1.87 7.76
CA GLN A 261 -6.61 -1.64 7.38
C GLN A 261 -5.66 -2.12 8.47
N GLY A 262 -4.80 -3.09 8.16
CA GLY A 262 -3.80 -3.61 9.12
C GLY A 262 -2.84 -2.54 9.63
N ASP A 263 -2.61 -1.52 8.81
CA ASP A 263 -1.74 -0.39 9.15
C ASP A 263 -2.33 0.51 10.26
N ALA A 264 -3.60 0.30 10.68
CA ALA A 264 -4.15 0.92 11.90
C ALA A 264 -3.36 0.51 13.16
N ALA A 265 -2.60 -0.59 13.09
CA ALA A 265 -1.64 -1.01 14.10
C ALA A 265 -0.65 0.10 14.50
N ILE A 266 -0.42 1.11 13.65
CA ILE A 266 0.44 2.26 13.97
C ILE A 266 0.05 2.91 15.30
N LEU A 267 -1.26 3.06 15.58
CA LEU A 267 -1.71 3.70 16.82
C LEU A 267 -1.40 2.84 18.06
N ASP A 268 -1.51 1.52 17.95
CA ASP A 268 -1.11 0.61 19.03
C ASP A 268 0.40 0.61 19.23
N ILE A 269 1.17 0.54 18.14
CA ILE A 269 2.64 0.60 18.18
C ILE A 269 3.08 1.89 18.86
N LEU A 270 2.56 3.05 18.47
CA LEU A 270 2.89 4.34 19.08
C LEU A 270 2.52 4.37 20.57
N ARG A 271 1.36 3.81 20.95
CA ARG A 271 0.95 3.72 22.38
C ARG A 271 1.94 2.86 23.17
N ARG A 272 2.37 1.74 22.64
CA ARG A 272 3.37 0.85 23.24
C ARG A 272 4.73 1.53 23.35
N CYS A 273 5.09 2.41 22.42
CA CYS A 273 6.29 3.24 22.51
C CYS A 273 6.17 4.36 23.56
N GLY A 274 5.02 4.57 24.20
CA GLY A 274 4.82 5.62 25.19
C GLY A 274 4.26 6.93 24.62
N ALA A 275 3.85 6.96 23.34
CA ALA A 275 3.26 8.17 22.75
C ALA A 275 1.97 8.58 23.43
N SER A 276 1.83 9.89 23.66
CA SER A 276 0.62 10.51 24.20
C SER A 276 -0.26 11.02 23.06
N PHE A 277 -1.46 10.48 22.95
CA PHE A 277 -2.48 10.97 22.00
C PHE A 277 -3.88 10.61 22.46
N ARG A 278 -4.86 11.39 22.02
CA ARG A 278 -6.28 11.17 22.30
C ARG A 278 -7.13 11.36 21.05
N THR A 279 -8.15 10.56 20.92
CA THR A 279 -9.17 10.73 19.87
C THR A 279 -10.22 11.73 20.33
N THR A 280 -10.54 12.68 19.48
CA THR A 280 -11.53 13.75 19.69
C THR A 280 -12.37 13.91 18.43
N ASP A 281 -13.43 14.74 18.49
CA ASP A 281 -14.21 15.10 17.29
C ASP A 281 -13.35 15.84 16.24
N ALA A 282 -12.26 16.48 16.66
CA ALA A 282 -11.31 17.13 15.75
C ALA A 282 -10.34 16.15 15.07
N GLY A 283 -10.26 14.88 15.49
CA GLY A 283 -9.32 13.88 15.03
C GLY A 283 -8.45 13.33 16.17
N ILE A 284 -7.34 12.70 15.80
CA ILE A 284 -6.35 12.18 16.75
C ILE A 284 -5.34 13.29 17.04
N VAL A 285 -5.32 13.74 18.29
CA VAL A 285 -4.45 14.83 18.76
C VAL A 285 -3.25 14.23 19.47
N PHE A 286 -2.05 14.52 18.97
CA PHE A 286 -0.79 14.06 19.54
C PHE A 286 -0.18 15.11 20.45
N GLU A 287 0.35 14.66 21.59
CA GLU A 287 1.08 15.44 22.57
C GLU A 287 2.49 14.87 22.71
N LYS A 288 3.49 15.73 22.92
CA LYS A 288 4.87 15.29 23.07
C LYS A 288 5.03 14.45 24.34
N ALA A 289 5.65 13.28 24.20
CA ALA A 289 5.97 12.38 25.32
C ALA A 289 7.32 11.69 25.07
N PRO A 290 8.01 11.23 26.13
CA PRO A 290 9.18 10.38 25.98
C PRO A 290 8.81 9.06 25.31
N LEU A 291 9.56 8.67 24.29
CA LEU A 291 9.32 7.44 23.56
C LEU A 291 10.42 6.42 23.87
N HIS A 292 10.04 5.13 23.93
CA HIS A 292 10.96 4.03 24.16
C HIS A 292 10.78 2.93 23.12
N GLY A 293 11.86 2.17 22.87
CA GLY A 293 11.89 1.08 21.93
C GLY A 293 11.00 -0.08 22.33
N VAL A 294 10.44 -0.76 21.32
CA VAL A 294 9.52 -1.88 21.48
C VAL A 294 9.77 -2.97 20.43
N ASP A 295 9.28 -4.18 20.69
CA ASP A 295 9.20 -5.24 19.69
C ASP A 295 7.96 -5.00 18.78
N ILE A 296 8.16 -5.05 17.45
CA ILE A 296 7.13 -4.81 16.43
C ILE A 296 7.06 -6.01 15.49
N ASP A 297 5.87 -6.51 15.23
CA ASP A 297 5.62 -7.52 14.22
C ASP A 297 5.01 -6.87 12.97
N LEU A 298 5.66 -7.02 11.81
CA LEU A 298 5.22 -6.48 10.53
C LEU A 298 4.39 -7.47 9.69
N ALA A 299 4.09 -8.65 10.19
CA ALA A 299 3.38 -9.67 9.41
C ALA A 299 2.08 -9.14 8.77
N ASP A 300 1.31 -8.29 9.48
CA ASP A 300 0.05 -7.73 9.00
C ASP A 300 0.10 -6.26 8.56
N CYS A 301 1.20 -5.55 8.83
CA CYS A 301 1.36 -4.13 8.51
C CYS A 301 2.72 -3.79 7.85
N PRO A 302 3.15 -4.51 6.79
CA PRO A 302 4.49 -4.37 6.22
C PRO A 302 4.79 -2.96 5.71
N ASP A 303 3.76 -2.23 5.32
CA ASP A 303 3.90 -0.90 4.76
C ASP A 303 4.29 0.17 5.79
N LEU A 304 4.18 -0.12 7.08
CA LEU A 304 4.67 0.72 8.17
C LEU A 304 6.20 0.64 8.37
N GLY A 305 6.87 -0.41 7.85
CA GLY A 305 8.28 -0.70 8.12
C GLY A 305 9.20 0.53 8.01
N PRO A 306 9.25 1.24 6.87
CA PRO A 306 10.16 2.38 6.70
C PRO A 306 10.00 3.49 7.74
N VAL A 307 8.78 3.93 8.03
CA VAL A 307 8.56 5.00 9.02
C VAL A 307 8.79 4.52 10.46
N LEU A 308 8.59 3.22 10.74
CA LEU A 308 8.90 2.63 12.04
C LEU A 308 10.42 2.50 12.26
N MET A 309 11.21 2.35 11.20
CA MET A 309 12.67 2.42 11.32
C MET A 309 13.12 3.84 11.74
N VAL A 310 12.48 4.88 11.22
CA VAL A 310 12.71 6.26 11.68
C VAL A 310 12.27 6.43 13.14
N LEU A 311 11.09 5.95 13.51
CA LEU A 311 10.61 6.00 14.90
C LEU A 311 11.61 5.36 15.86
N GLY A 312 12.13 4.19 15.50
CA GLY A 312 13.09 3.45 16.35
C GLY A 312 14.36 4.23 16.66
N LEU A 313 14.88 5.04 15.74
CA LEU A 313 16.05 5.90 15.98
C LEU A 313 15.76 7.03 16.98
N LEU A 314 14.49 7.41 17.12
CA LEU A 314 14.03 8.50 17.97
C LEU A 314 13.49 8.04 19.33
N CYS A 315 13.39 6.74 19.55
CA CYS A 315 13.00 6.11 20.79
C CYS A 315 14.24 5.87 21.69
N GLU A 316 14.08 5.96 23.00
CA GLU A 316 15.11 5.52 23.94
C GLU A 316 15.20 3.98 23.94
N GLY A 317 16.41 3.44 23.95
CA GLY A 317 16.67 2.00 23.99
C GLY A 317 16.66 1.34 22.61
N THR A 318 16.14 0.13 22.51
CA THR A 318 16.20 -0.68 21.29
C THR A 318 14.80 -1.00 20.78
N THR A 319 14.56 -0.78 19.49
CA THR A 319 13.38 -1.24 18.77
C THR A 319 13.75 -2.44 17.90
N THR A 320 12.98 -3.51 17.99
CA THR A 320 13.14 -4.70 17.15
C THR A 320 11.92 -4.85 16.25
N ILE A 321 12.14 -4.91 14.93
CA ILE A 321 11.08 -5.13 13.94
C ILE A 321 11.26 -6.53 13.36
N ARG A 322 10.21 -7.37 13.45
CA ARG A 322 10.22 -8.77 12.99
C ARG A 322 9.31 -8.96 11.78
N ASN A 323 9.49 -10.07 11.07
CA ASN A 323 8.70 -10.47 9.90
C ASN A 323 8.74 -9.41 8.76
N ALA A 324 9.91 -8.81 8.56
CA ALA A 324 10.14 -7.73 7.61
C ALA A 324 10.64 -8.21 6.23
N GLU A 325 10.82 -9.52 5.98
CA GLU A 325 11.42 -10.06 4.73
C GLU A 325 10.75 -9.54 3.47
N ARG A 326 9.42 -9.38 3.50
CA ARG A 326 8.64 -8.89 2.34
C ARG A 326 8.97 -7.46 1.93
N LEU A 327 9.60 -6.67 2.80
CA LEU A 327 10.08 -5.34 2.46
C LEU A 327 11.16 -5.36 1.37
N ARG A 328 11.91 -6.47 1.23
CA ARG A 328 12.98 -6.61 0.24
C ARG A 328 12.46 -6.75 -1.20
N ILE A 329 11.21 -7.18 -1.38
CA ILE A 329 10.59 -7.45 -2.69
C ILE A 329 9.50 -6.43 -3.05
N LYS A 330 9.53 -5.25 -2.45
CA LYS A 330 8.63 -4.14 -2.75
C LYS A 330 9.13 -3.30 -3.94
N GLU A 331 8.76 -2.03 -4.00
CA GLU A 331 9.20 -1.06 -5.01
C GLU A 331 10.73 -0.90 -5.03
N SER A 332 11.34 -0.97 -3.86
CA SER A 332 12.77 -1.12 -3.60
C SER A 332 13.02 -2.29 -2.66
N ASP A 333 14.26 -2.66 -2.38
CA ASP A 333 14.60 -3.34 -1.13
C ASP A 333 14.55 -2.29 -0.01
N ARG A 334 13.36 -2.14 0.62
CA ARG A 334 13.11 -1.11 1.62
C ARG A 334 14.01 -1.23 2.84
N ILE A 335 14.43 -2.46 3.20
CA ILE A 335 15.35 -2.65 4.32
C ILE A 335 16.71 -2.07 3.96
N ALA A 336 17.30 -2.51 2.86
CA ALA A 336 18.61 -2.04 2.42
C ALA A 336 18.61 -0.53 2.15
N ALA A 337 17.55 -0.01 1.52
CA ALA A 337 17.38 1.42 1.25
C ALA A 337 17.37 2.23 2.55
N MET A 338 16.48 1.90 3.49
CA MET A 338 16.39 2.63 4.74
C MET A 338 17.65 2.49 5.61
N GLU A 339 18.28 1.32 5.64
CA GLU A 339 19.55 1.14 6.36
C GLU A 339 20.64 2.07 5.81
N ALA A 340 20.78 2.17 4.49
CA ALA A 340 21.79 3.00 3.86
C ALA A 340 21.55 4.49 4.22
N GLU A 341 20.33 4.98 4.02
CA GLU A 341 20.01 6.40 4.18
C GLU A 341 19.99 6.82 5.67
N LEU A 342 19.47 5.96 6.56
CA LEU A 342 19.48 6.27 7.99
C LEU A 342 20.88 6.24 8.57
N ARG A 343 21.76 5.32 8.15
CA ARG A 343 23.19 5.31 8.54
C ARG A 343 23.93 6.54 8.05
N ALA A 344 23.62 7.05 6.86
CA ALA A 344 24.19 8.29 6.35
C ALA A 344 23.85 9.50 7.25
N CYS A 345 22.72 9.45 7.97
CA CYS A 345 22.33 10.43 8.98
C CYS A 345 22.84 10.13 10.40
N GLY A 346 23.71 9.14 10.58
CA GLY A 346 24.21 8.73 11.92
C GLY A 346 23.34 7.72 12.64
N GLY A 347 22.33 7.14 11.98
CA GLY A 347 21.47 6.10 12.54
C GLY A 347 22.21 4.79 12.85
N VAL A 348 21.88 4.16 13.98
CA VAL A 348 22.46 2.90 14.42
C VAL A 348 21.42 1.79 14.30
N LEU A 349 21.54 1.00 13.25
CA LEU A 349 20.60 -0.08 12.96
C LEU A 349 21.28 -1.20 12.15
N GLU A 350 20.75 -2.41 12.26
CA GLU A 350 21.21 -3.59 11.53
C GLU A 350 20.03 -4.51 11.20
N SER A 351 20.15 -5.28 10.12
CA SER A 351 19.15 -6.28 9.74
C SER A 351 19.78 -7.65 9.51
N GLU A 352 19.12 -8.69 10.01
CA GLU A 352 19.46 -10.08 9.75
C GLU A 352 18.18 -10.84 9.36
N GLY A 353 18.15 -11.40 8.14
CA GLY A 353 16.93 -12.01 7.58
C GLY A 353 15.79 -11.01 7.53
N GLY A 354 14.71 -11.31 8.24
CA GLY A 354 13.53 -10.45 8.39
C GLY A 354 13.45 -9.69 9.71
N THR A 355 14.52 -9.66 10.47
CA THR A 355 14.59 -8.90 11.73
C THR A 355 15.44 -7.66 11.54
N ILE A 356 14.95 -6.51 12.01
CA ILE A 356 15.67 -5.24 12.00
C ILE A 356 15.80 -4.78 13.44
N THR A 357 17.03 -4.53 13.89
CA THR A 357 17.36 -4.01 15.21
C THR A 357 17.79 -2.55 15.08
N ILE A 358 17.18 -1.66 15.85
CA ILE A 358 17.38 -0.21 15.75
C ILE A 358 17.68 0.30 17.16
N HIS A 359 18.80 0.99 17.30
CA HIS A 359 19.20 1.60 18.56
C HIS A 359 18.89 3.09 18.55
N GLY A 360 18.16 3.56 19.54
CA GLY A 360 17.84 4.97 19.71
C GLY A 360 19.09 5.82 19.77
N CYS A 361 19.14 6.84 18.93
CA CYS A 361 20.34 7.68 18.75
C CYS A 361 19.98 9.12 18.35
N ALA A 362 18.84 9.63 18.79
CA ALA A 362 18.32 10.94 18.41
C ALA A 362 19.36 12.07 18.50
N ASP A 363 20.15 12.10 19.56
CA ASP A 363 21.17 13.14 19.81
C ASP A 363 22.39 13.06 18.89
N SER A 364 22.60 11.93 18.21
CA SER A 364 23.73 11.71 17.28
C SER A 364 23.35 11.88 15.80
N LEU A 365 22.07 12.05 15.50
CA LEU A 365 21.61 12.24 14.13
C LEU A 365 22.10 13.58 13.58
N HIS A 366 22.47 13.59 12.31
CA HIS A 366 23.04 14.75 11.63
C HIS A 366 22.66 14.81 10.15
N THR A 367 22.74 15.99 9.57
CA THR A 367 22.60 16.19 8.12
C THR A 367 23.79 15.57 7.39
N PRO A 368 23.57 14.65 6.43
CA PRO A 368 24.66 14.05 5.66
C PRO A 368 25.27 15.04 4.67
N ALA A 369 26.54 14.80 4.25
CA ALA A 369 27.24 15.67 3.30
C ALA A 369 26.70 15.61 1.86
N ALA A 370 26.00 14.53 1.50
CA ALA A 370 25.40 14.33 0.18
C ALA A 370 23.88 14.15 0.33
N PRO A 371 23.09 14.46 -0.72
CA PRO A 371 21.69 14.15 -0.76
C PRO A 371 21.41 12.65 -0.48
N LEU A 372 20.34 12.37 0.24
CA LEU A 372 19.83 11.02 0.45
C LEU A 372 19.13 10.52 -0.81
N HIS A 373 19.16 9.22 -1.02
CA HIS A 373 18.53 8.60 -2.17
C HIS A 373 17.11 8.11 -1.85
N GLY A 374 16.12 8.52 -2.66
CA GLY A 374 14.72 8.12 -2.51
C GLY A 374 14.42 6.72 -3.03
N HIS A 375 15.37 6.08 -3.75
CA HIS A 375 15.27 4.71 -4.28
C HIS A 375 14.03 4.47 -5.15
N ASN A 376 13.50 5.51 -5.77
CA ASN A 376 12.23 5.48 -6.49
C ASN A 376 11.10 4.84 -5.66
N ASP A 377 11.13 5.00 -4.33
CA ASP A 377 10.14 4.43 -3.40
C ASP A 377 9.53 5.53 -2.52
N HIS A 378 8.22 5.73 -2.70
CA HIS A 378 7.47 6.76 -1.97
C HIS A 378 7.57 6.63 -0.45
N ARG A 379 7.68 5.40 0.09
CA ARG A 379 7.78 5.19 1.55
C ARG A 379 9.15 5.55 2.08
N VAL A 380 10.20 5.32 1.30
CA VAL A 380 11.55 5.77 1.63
C VAL A 380 11.57 7.30 1.68
N VAL A 381 11.12 7.96 0.61
CA VAL A 381 11.07 9.43 0.53
C VAL A 381 10.29 10.04 1.69
N MET A 382 9.06 9.56 1.96
CA MET A 382 8.23 10.09 3.03
C MET A 382 8.81 9.81 4.43
N SER A 383 9.47 8.66 4.64
CA SER A 383 10.14 8.36 5.91
C SER A 383 11.32 9.28 6.17
N LEU A 384 12.13 9.56 5.14
CA LEU A 384 13.26 10.50 5.25
C LEU A 384 12.77 11.94 5.49
N ALA A 385 11.63 12.32 4.90
CA ALA A 385 10.99 13.60 5.20
C ALA A 385 10.54 13.69 6.66
N VAL A 386 9.97 12.61 7.21
CA VAL A 386 9.61 12.55 8.64
C VAL A 386 10.86 12.62 9.51
N LEU A 387 11.96 11.94 9.13
CA LEU A 387 13.24 12.05 9.84
C LEU A 387 13.73 13.51 9.91
N ALA A 388 13.72 14.23 8.77
CA ALA A 388 14.11 15.65 8.71
C ALA A 388 13.34 16.47 9.75
N LEU A 389 12.01 16.31 9.78
CA LEU A 389 11.13 17.09 10.65
C LEU A 389 11.21 16.67 12.11
N THR A 390 11.40 15.37 12.39
CA THR A 390 11.44 14.87 13.78
C THR A 390 12.78 15.10 14.45
N ALA A 391 13.89 15.00 13.70
CA ALA A 391 15.23 15.23 14.22
C ALA A 391 15.72 16.68 14.06
N GLY A 392 14.91 17.57 13.45
CA GLY A 392 15.30 18.98 13.20
C GLY A 392 16.46 19.13 12.21
N LEU A 393 16.56 18.21 11.24
CA LEU A 393 17.62 18.20 10.22
C LEU A 393 17.15 18.90 8.95
N GLU A 394 18.11 19.42 8.17
CA GLU A 394 17.90 19.81 6.79
C GLU A 394 18.35 18.66 5.89
N LEU A 395 17.41 17.96 5.25
CA LEU A 395 17.71 16.80 4.40
C LEU A 395 17.33 17.07 2.95
N SER A 396 18.25 16.84 2.04
CA SER A 396 18.00 16.81 0.59
C SER A 396 17.78 15.37 0.16
N ILE A 397 16.69 15.11 -0.56
CA ILE A 397 16.26 13.76 -0.97
C ILE A 397 16.02 13.76 -2.47
N ASP A 398 16.69 12.88 -3.21
CA ASP A 398 16.42 12.68 -4.64
C ASP A 398 15.23 11.72 -4.87
N ASP A 399 14.90 11.44 -6.13
CA ASP A 399 13.72 10.62 -6.51
C ASP A 399 12.42 11.03 -5.80
N ALA A 400 12.32 12.28 -5.33
CA ALA A 400 11.21 12.75 -4.51
C ALA A 400 9.84 12.67 -5.22
N GLU A 401 9.82 12.62 -6.57
CA GLU A 401 8.61 12.34 -7.35
C GLU A 401 7.99 10.96 -7.11
N ALA A 402 8.68 10.06 -6.44
CA ALA A 402 8.15 8.76 -6.08
C ALA A 402 6.87 8.85 -5.22
N VAL A 403 6.66 9.96 -4.49
CA VAL A 403 5.42 10.21 -3.72
C VAL A 403 4.16 10.19 -4.61
N GLN A 404 4.30 10.49 -5.89
CA GLN A 404 3.22 10.42 -6.89
C GLN A 404 2.56 9.04 -7.01
N LYS A 405 3.24 7.99 -6.55
CA LYS A 405 2.73 6.61 -6.60
C LYS A 405 1.60 6.35 -5.58
N SER A 406 1.57 7.14 -4.48
CA SER A 406 0.63 6.88 -3.39
C SER A 406 0.04 8.12 -2.74
N TRP A 407 0.82 9.18 -2.57
CA TRP A 407 0.37 10.46 -1.99
C TRP A 407 0.96 11.64 -2.77
N PRO A 408 0.38 11.98 -3.95
CA PRO A 408 0.89 13.03 -4.83
C PRO A 408 1.11 14.38 -4.16
N HIS A 409 0.24 14.72 -3.19
CA HIS A 409 0.28 15.99 -2.48
C HIS A 409 1.00 15.94 -1.12
N PHE A 410 1.84 14.91 -0.88
CA PHE A 410 2.51 14.71 0.41
C PHE A 410 3.29 15.96 0.88
N PHE A 411 4.13 16.52 0.03
CA PHE A 411 4.94 17.68 0.40
C PHE A 411 4.09 18.91 0.71
N GLU A 412 2.99 19.11 -0.02
CA GLU A 412 2.05 20.20 0.26
C GLU A 412 1.27 19.94 1.56
N ALA A 413 0.96 18.68 1.84
CA ALA A 413 0.20 18.29 3.03
C ALA A 413 1.00 18.47 4.34
N ILE A 414 2.33 18.38 4.31
CA ILE A 414 3.17 18.58 5.51
C ILE A 414 3.55 20.04 5.76
N LYS A 415 3.45 20.95 4.78
CA LYS A 415 3.74 22.38 4.97
C LYS A 415 2.93 23.02 6.10
N PRO A 416 1.61 22.80 6.21
CA PRO A 416 0.82 23.33 7.32
C PRO A 416 1.23 22.78 8.70
N LEU A 417 1.99 21.70 8.74
CA LEU A 417 2.54 21.13 9.98
C LEU A 417 3.86 21.78 10.40
N GLY A 418 4.38 22.72 9.63
CA GLY A 418 5.65 23.39 9.92
C GLY A 418 6.83 22.82 9.14
N ALA A 419 6.59 22.18 8.00
CA ALA A 419 7.65 21.79 7.06
C ALA A 419 7.95 22.91 6.07
N GLU A 420 9.23 23.27 5.92
CA GLU A 420 9.73 24.00 4.76
C GLU A 420 10.19 23.01 3.72
N VAL A 421 9.70 23.16 2.48
CA VAL A 421 9.98 22.26 1.36
C VAL A 421 10.46 23.10 0.17
N GLU A 422 11.68 22.86 -0.25
CA GLU A 422 12.33 23.53 -1.39
C GLU A 422 12.55 22.50 -2.50
N TYR A 423 12.20 22.85 -3.72
CA TYR A 423 12.40 22.00 -4.90
C TYR A 423 13.60 22.51 -5.70
N ALA A 424 14.61 21.65 -5.87
CA ALA A 424 15.66 21.91 -6.84
C ALA A 424 15.27 21.25 -8.16
N GLY A 425 15.26 22.07 -9.22
CA GLY A 425 14.80 21.72 -10.56
C GLY A 425 15.60 20.63 -11.28
#